data_8a005f9de7a2696b5f95b498c08aae0f
#
_entry.id   8a005f9de7a2696b5f95b498c08aae0f
#
_cell.length_a   1.000
_cell.length_b   1.000
_cell.length_c   1.000
_cell.angle_alpha   90.00
_cell.angle_beta   90.00
_cell.angle_gamma   90.00
#
_symmetry.space_group_name_H-M   'P 1'
#
loop_
_entity.id
_entity.type
_entity.pdbx_description
1 polymer ?
#
loop_
_entity_poly.entity_id
_entity_poly.type
_entity_poly.pdbx_seq_one_letter_code
_entity_poly.pdbx_strand_id
1 'polypeptide(L)'
;MEECRFCQIIKGNRKNEEVIYEDNNFIVLTDKYRKTTAGSICLLIPKTHLKNILELTDEHSTRLVPILNLISKAMQSAYKNKGLRIWTAINKEAGQSVFHCHIHIVPCNSLKDRIMASFPGIYDLKRQIFKFGSNELKANENFQLAEKLRNEIKLTQ
;
A
#
# COMPACT_ATOMS: atom_id res chain seq x y z
N MET A 1 21.63 14.00 1.51
CA MET A 1 20.19 13.78 1.23
C MET A 1 19.80 12.44 1.80
N GLU A 2 18.75 12.39 2.60
CA GLU A 2 18.24 11.11 3.12
C GLU A 2 17.79 10.23 1.95
N GLU A 3 18.24 8.98 1.93
CA GLU A 3 17.86 8.04 0.87
C GLU A 3 16.36 7.76 0.93
N CYS A 4 15.68 7.73 -0.22
CA CYS A 4 14.25 7.49 -0.31
C CYS A 4 13.84 6.19 0.42
N ARG A 5 12.84 6.27 1.31
CA ARG A 5 12.37 5.13 2.11
C ARG A 5 11.96 3.92 1.27
N PHE A 6 11.26 4.13 0.16
CA PHE A 6 10.86 3.02 -0.71
C PHE A 6 12.05 2.41 -1.45
N CYS A 7 13.04 3.21 -1.87
CA CYS A 7 14.28 2.67 -2.40
C CYS A 7 15.01 1.78 -1.39
N GLN A 8 15.04 2.15 -0.11
CA GLN A 8 15.63 1.33 0.95
C GLN A 8 14.86 0.00 1.11
N ILE A 9 13.52 0.03 1.09
CA ILE A 9 12.68 -1.17 1.19
C ILE A 9 12.92 -2.10 0.00
N ILE A 10 13.01 -1.57 -1.21
CA ILE A 10 13.29 -2.32 -2.44
C ILE A 10 14.66 -3.01 -2.36
N LYS A 11 15.66 -2.34 -1.79
CA LYS A 11 17.00 -2.90 -1.53
C LYS A 11 17.04 -3.92 -0.37
N GLY A 12 15.90 -4.21 0.27
CA GLY A 12 15.81 -5.20 1.35
C GLY A 12 15.85 -4.63 2.78
N ASN A 13 16.03 -3.31 2.96
CA ASN A 13 15.97 -2.68 4.28
C ASN A 13 14.52 -2.50 4.75
N ARG A 14 13.92 -3.60 5.18
CA ARG A 14 12.51 -3.71 5.59
C ARG A 14 12.38 -3.71 7.11
N LYS A 15 11.44 -2.88 7.61
CA LYS A 15 11.09 -2.81 9.04
C LYS A 15 9.61 -3.12 9.17
N ASN A 16 9.25 -4.37 9.38
CA ASN A 16 7.85 -4.83 9.50
C ASN A 16 6.99 -4.59 8.24
N GLU A 17 7.56 -4.18 7.11
CA GLU A 17 6.88 -4.19 5.82
C GLU A 17 6.89 -5.62 5.27
N GLU A 18 5.70 -6.12 4.92
CA GLU A 18 5.54 -7.45 4.34
C GLU A 18 5.34 -7.36 2.83
N VAL A 19 6.22 -8.00 2.09
CA VAL A 19 6.09 -8.13 0.64
C VAL A 19 5.06 -9.21 0.34
N ILE A 20 4.04 -8.86 -0.44
CA ILE A 20 2.99 -9.79 -0.86
C ILE A 20 3.10 -10.20 -2.33
N TYR A 21 3.74 -9.37 -3.15
CA TYR A 21 4.02 -9.63 -4.56
C TYR A 21 5.25 -8.85 -4.99
N GLU A 22 6.01 -9.42 -5.90
CA GLU A 22 7.16 -8.76 -6.51
C GLU A 22 7.42 -9.33 -7.91
N ASP A 23 7.69 -8.45 -8.89
CA ASP A 23 8.20 -8.80 -10.22
C ASP A 23 9.38 -7.91 -10.60
N ASN A 24 9.75 -7.86 -11.88
CA ASN A 24 10.88 -7.04 -12.34
C ASN A 24 10.64 -5.54 -12.18
N ASN A 25 9.39 -5.08 -12.30
CA ASN A 25 9.04 -3.65 -12.36
C ASN A 25 8.42 -3.13 -11.08
N PHE A 26 7.72 -3.99 -10.30
CA PHE A 26 6.93 -3.58 -9.15
C PHE A 26 7.17 -4.45 -7.92
N ILE A 27 6.95 -3.83 -6.77
CA ILE A 27 6.82 -4.50 -5.49
C ILE A 27 5.50 -4.10 -4.85
N VAL A 28 4.81 -5.02 -4.21
CA VAL A 28 3.59 -4.75 -3.44
C VAL A 28 3.82 -5.11 -1.99
N LEU A 29 3.56 -4.14 -1.12
CA LEU A 29 3.77 -4.22 0.32
C LEU A 29 2.45 -4.06 1.06
N THR A 30 2.36 -4.62 2.27
CA THR A 30 1.37 -4.17 3.25
C THR A 30 1.81 -2.85 3.88
N ASP A 31 0.86 -1.93 4.09
CA ASP A 31 1.14 -0.71 4.87
C ASP A 31 1.23 -1.06 6.36
N LYS A 32 2.41 -0.92 6.95
CA LYS A 32 2.64 -1.28 8.35
C LYS A 32 1.98 -0.35 9.36
N TYR A 33 1.54 0.82 8.93
CA TYR A 33 0.93 1.83 9.82
C TYR A 33 -0.59 1.85 9.76
N ARG A 34 -1.18 1.31 8.67
CA ARG A 34 -2.58 1.52 8.37
C ARG A 34 -3.28 0.23 7.95
N LYS A 35 -4.38 -0.03 8.61
CA LYS A 35 -5.39 -1.01 8.21
C LYS A 35 -6.78 -0.39 8.30
N THR A 36 -7.72 -0.96 7.58
CA THR A 36 -9.14 -0.67 7.72
C THR A 36 -9.82 -1.76 8.56
N THR A 37 -11.11 -1.61 8.81
CA THR A 37 -11.89 -2.70 9.45
C THR A 37 -11.99 -3.92 8.53
N ALA A 38 -11.74 -3.74 7.23
CA ALA A 38 -11.79 -4.79 6.21
C ALA A 38 -10.46 -5.54 6.02
N GLY A 39 -9.33 -4.99 6.45
CA GLY A 39 -8.03 -5.62 6.28
C GLY A 39 -6.87 -4.65 6.09
N SER A 40 -5.71 -5.16 5.72
CA SER A 40 -4.51 -4.36 5.48
C SER A 40 -4.62 -3.52 4.21
N ILE A 41 -4.05 -2.33 4.24
CA ILE A 41 -3.84 -1.51 3.04
C ILE A 41 -2.60 -2.03 2.31
N CYS A 42 -2.64 -2.10 0.99
CA CYS A 42 -1.50 -2.45 0.17
C CYS A 42 -0.96 -1.23 -0.56
N LEU A 43 0.36 -1.22 -0.76
CA LEU A 43 1.10 -0.22 -1.51
C LEU A 43 1.72 -0.89 -2.72
N LEU A 44 1.32 -0.50 -3.91
CA LEU A 44 1.94 -0.91 -5.18
C LEU A 44 2.96 0.15 -5.58
N ILE A 45 4.23 -0.24 -5.71
CA ILE A 45 5.37 0.65 -5.82
C ILE A 45 6.25 0.20 -6.99
N PRO A 46 6.56 1.07 -7.99
CA PRO A 46 7.58 0.77 -8.99
C PRO A 46 8.95 0.58 -8.33
N LYS A 47 9.73 -0.39 -8.80
CA LYS A 47 11.10 -0.60 -8.30
C LYS A 47 12.05 0.52 -8.71
N THR A 48 11.83 1.08 -9.90
CA THR A 48 12.53 2.28 -10.35
C THR A 48 12.06 3.48 -9.54
N HIS A 49 13.01 4.33 -9.12
CA HIS A 49 12.66 5.56 -8.41
C HIS A 49 12.03 6.56 -9.38
N LEU A 50 10.70 6.62 -9.39
CA LEU A 50 9.88 7.59 -10.11
C LEU A 50 9.16 8.45 -9.08
N LYS A 51 9.14 9.75 -9.26
CA LYS A 51 8.57 10.68 -8.28
C LYS A 51 7.08 10.46 -8.06
N ASN A 52 6.33 10.27 -9.13
CA ASN A 52 4.88 10.04 -9.10
C ASN A 52 4.42 9.31 -10.37
N ILE A 53 3.10 9.11 -10.51
CA ILE A 53 2.49 8.34 -11.59
C ILE A 53 2.73 8.95 -12.99
N LEU A 54 3.03 10.25 -13.10
CA LEU A 54 3.29 10.91 -14.38
C LEU A 54 4.63 10.52 -14.99
N GLU A 55 5.53 9.91 -14.21
CA GLU A 55 6.84 9.45 -14.67
C GLU A 55 6.85 7.97 -15.07
N LEU A 56 5.69 7.29 -15.00
CA LEU A 56 5.59 5.89 -15.45
C LEU A 56 5.85 5.78 -16.96
N THR A 57 6.71 4.82 -17.33
CA THR A 57 6.94 4.47 -18.74
C THR A 57 5.86 3.54 -19.27
N ASP A 58 5.86 3.29 -20.59
CA ASP A 58 4.95 2.32 -21.22
C ASP A 58 5.10 0.92 -20.64
N GLU A 59 6.33 0.51 -20.31
CA GLU A 59 6.60 -0.77 -19.65
C GLU A 59 5.91 -0.85 -18.29
N HIS A 60 6.02 0.19 -17.45
CA HIS A 60 5.29 0.25 -16.18
C HIS A 60 3.78 0.24 -16.39
N SER A 61 3.28 1.00 -17.36
CA SER A 61 1.85 1.14 -17.64
C SER A 61 1.22 -0.19 -18.07
N THR A 62 1.91 -0.98 -18.90
CA THR A 62 1.45 -2.31 -19.34
C THR A 62 1.34 -3.30 -18.19
N ARG A 63 2.20 -3.21 -17.19
CA ARG A 63 2.22 -4.10 -16.02
C ARG A 63 1.28 -3.65 -14.90
N LEU A 64 1.02 -2.35 -14.80
CA LEU A 64 0.28 -1.75 -13.68
C LEU A 64 -1.13 -2.35 -13.54
N VAL A 65 -1.92 -2.35 -14.59
CA VAL A 65 -3.32 -2.82 -14.53
C VAL A 65 -3.43 -4.31 -14.23
N PRO A 66 -2.66 -5.21 -14.85
CA PRO A 66 -2.61 -6.62 -14.47
C PRO A 66 -2.31 -6.84 -12.97
N ILE A 67 -1.33 -6.13 -12.42
CA ILE A 67 -0.98 -6.26 -10.99
C ILE A 67 -2.10 -5.70 -10.10
N LEU A 68 -2.67 -4.54 -10.43
CA LEU A 68 -3.82 -3.99 -9.70
C LEU A 68 -4.98 -4.99 -9.65
N ASN A 69 -5.29 -5.65 -10.78
CA ASN A 69 -6.35 -6.66 -10.85
C ASN A 69 -6.02 -7.87 -9.98
N LEU A 70 -4.79 -8.39 -10.05
CA LEU A 70 -4.34 -9.53 -9.26
C LEU A 70 -4.49 -9.24 -7.75
N ILE A 71 -3.90 -8.13 -7.29
CA ILE A 71 -3.93 -7.75 -5.87
C ILE A 71 -5.35 -7.45 -5.40
N SER A 72 -6.16 -6.78 -6.23
CA SER A 72 -7.56 -6.46 -5.89
C SER A 72 -8.40 -7.73 -5.70
N LYS A 73 -8.27 -8.71 -6.58
CA LYS A 73 -8.95 -10.01 -6.46
C LYS A 73 -8.49 -10.77 -5.22
N ALA A 74 -7.18 -10.83 -4.98
CA ALA A 74 -6.63 -11.46 -3.78
C ALA A 74 -7.15 -10.80 -2.50
N MET A 75 -7.22 -9.46 -2.44
CA MET A 75 -7.78 -8.74 -1.30
C MET A 75 -9.27 -9.02 -1.11
N GLN A 76 -10.06 -9.07 -2.18
CA GLN A 76 -11.49 -9.42 -2.09
C GLN A 76 -11.69 -10.83 -1.56
N SER A 77 -10.90 -11.79 -2.02
CA SER A 77 -10.95 -13.18 -1.56
C SER A 77 -10.51 -13.31 -0.10
N ALA A 78 -9.32 -12.80 0.24
CA ALA A 78 -8.72 -12.91 1.57
C ALA A 78 -9.53 -12.22 2.68
N TYR A 79 -10.03 -11.03 2.39
CA TYR A 79 -10.67 -10.16 3.39
C TYR A 79 -12.19 -10.12 3.30
N LYS A 80 -12.78 -10.70 2.25
CA LYS A 80 -14.23 -10.65 1.99
C LYS A 80 -14.77 -9.22 2.02
N ASN A 81 -13.95 -8.26 1.57
CA ASN A 81 -14.31 -6.85 1.59
C ASN A 81 -15.38 -6.52 0.52
N LYS A 82 -16.26 -5.56 0.86
CA LYS A 82 -17.38 -5.15 0.00
C LYS A 82 -16.95 -4.23 -1.15
N GLY A 83 -15.80 -3.57 -1.01
CA GLY A 83 -15.27 -2.68 -2.02
C GLY A 83 -13.80 -2.40 -1.83
N LEU A 84 -13.18 -1.83 -2.85
CA LEU A 84 -11.78 -1.38 -2.85
C LEU A 84 -11.73 0.07 -3.30
N ARG A 85 -10.86 0.83 -2.68
CA ARG A 85 -10.47 2.15 -3.13
C ARG A 85 -9.02 2.12 -3.59
N ILE A 86 -8.78 2.59 -4.83
CA ILE A 86 -7.44 2.69 -5.41
C ILE A 86 -7.17 4.18 -5.63
N TRP A 87 -6.03 4.66 -5.16
CA TRP A 87 -5.66 6.06 -5.30
C TRP A 87 -4.15 6.28 -5.19
N THR A 88 -3.68 7.38 -5.75
CA THR A 88 -2.31 7.89 -5.61
C THR A 88 -2.37 9.42 -5.48
N ALA A 89 -1.36 10.00 -4.85
CA ALA A 89 -1.19 11.45 -4.74
C ALA A 89 -0.03 11.92 -5.60
N ILE A 90 -0.19 13.07 -6.24
CA ILE A 90 0.84 13.73 -7.04
C ILE A 90 1.22 15.04 -6.35
N ASN A 91 2.47 15.16 -5.95
CA ASN A 91 3.05 16.27 -5.23
C ASN A 91 2.52 16.48 -3.79
N LYS A 92 3.20 17.36 -3.06
CA LYS A 92 2.93 17.65 -1.65
C LYS A 92 1.53 18.20 -1.42
N GLU A 93 1.05 19.04 -2.31
CA GLU A 93 -0.26 19.72 -2.25
C GLU A 93 -1.43 18.71 -2.29
N ALA A 94 -1.23 17.57 -2.95
CA ALA A 94 -2.19 16.45 -2.97
C ALA A 94 -1.95 15.44 -1.83
N GLY A 95 -0.98 15.69 -0.93
CA GLY A 95 -0.68 14.83 0.22
C GLY A 95 0.36 13.75 -0.05
N GLN A 96 1.15 13.85 -1.12
CA GLN A 96 2.27 12.93 -1.33
C GLN A 96 3.36 13.21 -0.29
N SER A 97 3.56 12.27 0.65
CA SER A 97 4.56 12.39 1.72
C SER A 97 5.90 11.75 1.37
N VAL A 98 5.92 10.75 0.50
CA VAL A 98 7.13 10.11 -0.02
C VAL A 98 7.19 10.35 -1.52
N PHE A 99 8.23 11.04 -2.00
CA PHE A 99 8.44 11.36 -3.42
C PHE A 99 9.05 10.15 -4.17
N HIS A 100 8.29 9.08 -4.16
CA HIS A 100 8.46 7.87 -4.94
C HIS A 100 7.04 7.37 -5.26
N CYS A 101 6.77 7.10 -6.52
CA CYS A 101 5.45 6.69 -6.98
C CYS A 101 4.93 5.51 -6.17
N HIS A 102 3.72 5.63 -5.65
CA HIS A 102 3.05 4.55 -4.95
C HIS A 102 1.55 4.68 -5.09
N ILE A 103 0.90 3.54 -5.22
CA ILE A 103 -0.55 3.44 -5.37
C ILE A 103 -1.10 2.68 -4.18
N HIS A 104 -2.05 3.29 -3.49
CA HIS A 104 -2.75 2.68 -2.36
C HIS A 104 -3.91 1.83 -2.85
N ILE A 105 -4.02 0.61 -2.36
CA ILE A 105 -5.15 -0.29 -2.55
C ILE A 105 -5.76 -0.54 -1.17
N VAL A 106 -6.95 -0.01 -0.93
CA VAL A 106 -7.57 0.09 0.40
C VAL A 106 -8.85 -0.73 0.43
N PRO A 107 -8.94 -1.80 1.24
CA PRO A 107 -10.17 -2.55 1.41
C PRO A 107 -11.17 -1.75 2.24
N CYS A 108 -12.46 -1.78 1.84
CA CYS A 108 -13.53 -1.01 2.48
C CYS A 108 -14.76 -1.88 2.72
N ASN A 109 -15.28 -1.87 3.94
CA ASN A 109 -16.54 -2.51 4.33
C ASN A 109 -17.60 -1.49 4.79
N SER A 110 -17.18 -0.28 5.12
CA SER A 110 -18.01 0.72 5.75
C SER A 110 -17.71 2.14 5.28
N LEU A 111 -18.63 3.07 5.60
CA LEU A 111 -18.38 4.51 5.40
C LEU A 111 -17.16 4.97 6.20
N LYS A 112 -16.92 4.40 7.38
CA LYS A 112 -15.74 4.69 8.19
C LYS A 112 -14.44 4.34 7.44
N ASP A 113 -14.36 3.15 6.85
CA ASP A 113 -13.20 2.76 6.05
C ASP A 113 -12.98 3.71 4.87
N ARG A 114 -14.07 4.12 4.19
CA ARG A 114 -14.02 5.06 3.07
C ARG A 114 -13.52 6.43 3.48
N ILE A 115 -13.99 6.97 4.61
CA ILE A 115 -13.53 8.25 5.16
C ILE A 115 -12.05 8.16 5.55
N MET A 116 -11.68 7.11 6.26
CA MET A 116 -10.29 6.88 6.69
C MET A 116 -9.34 6.75 5.49
N ALA A 117 -9.77 6.10 4.42
CA ALA A 117 -9.01 6.00 3.18
C ALA A 117 -8.90 7.34 2.40
N SER A 118 -9.82 8.29 2.64
CA SER A 118 -9.86 9.58 1.92
C SER A 118 -8.94 10.64 2.50
N PHE A 119 -8.61 10.52 3.78
CA PHE A 119 -7.86 11.53 4.51
C PHE A 119 -6.64 10.92 5.21
N PRO A 120 -5.60 10.54 4.46
CA PRO A 120 -4.36 10.03 5.07
C PRO A 120 -3.78 11.01 6.10
N GLY A 121 -3.92 12.32 5.87
CA GLY A 121 -3.51 13.37 6.81
C GLY A 121 -4.27 13.39 8.14
N ILE A 122 -5.47 12.79 8.23
CA ILE A 122 -6.18 12.67 9.52
C ILE A 122 -5.41 11.74 10.47
N TYR A 123 -4.76 10.71 9.96
CA TYR A 123 -3.89 9.86 10.78
C TYR A 123 -2.68 10.64 11.28
N ASP A 124 -2.06 11.43 10.40
CA ASP A 124 -0.90 12.26 10.75
C ASP A 124 -1.31 13.39 11.70
N LEU A 125 -2.47 14.00 11.49
CA LEU A 125 -3.02 15.03 12.37
C LEU A 125 -3.39 14.47 13.77
N LYS A 126 -4.02 13.31 13.83
CA LYS A 126 -4.27 12.62 15.12
C LYS A 126 -2.96 12.27 15.82
N ARG A 127 -1.96 11.81 15.09
CA ARG A 127 -0.63 11.51 15.62
C ARG A 127 0.05 12.76 16.19
N GLN A 128 -0.09 13.91 15.52
CA GLN A 128 0.49 15.19 15.98
C GLN A 128 -0.26 15.79 17.16
N ILE A 129 -1.61 15.77 17.15
CA ILE A 129 -2.45 16.41 18.19
C ILE A 129 -2.54 15.56 19.45
N PHE A 130 -2.67 14.26 19.33
CA PHE A 130 -2.95 13.39 20.46
C PHE A 130 -1.74 12.63 20.98
N LYS A 131 -0.52 12.83 20.42
CA LYS A 131 0.69 12.04 20.76
C LYS A 131 0.41 10.54 20.87
N PHE A 132 -0.62 10.04 20.16
CA PHE A 132 -0.86 8.62 20.08
C PHE A 132 0.37 7.99 19.42
N GLY A 133 1.02 7.09 20.17
CA GLY A 133 2.13 6.33 19.69
C GLY A 133 1.84 5.73 18.31
N SER A 134 2.85 5.54 17.50
CA SER A 134 2.71 4.90 16.19
C SER A 134 1.87 3.63 16.36
N ASN A 135 0.64 3.62 15.84
CA ASN A 135 -0.16 2.41 15.73
C ASN A 135 0.44 1.54 14.61
N GLU A 136 1.73 1.27 14.73
CA GLU A 136 2.38 0.28 13.92
C GLU A 136 1.69 -1.05 14.19
N LEU A 137 1.21 -1.70 13.15
CA LEU A 137 0.66 -3.05 13.27
C LEU A 137 1.70 -3.92 13.96
N LYS A 138 1.27 -4.70 14.94
CA LYS A 138 2.17 -5.69 15.54
C LYS A 138 2.73 -6.55 14.41
N ALA A 139 4.04 -6.80 14.41
CA ALA A 139 4.70 -7.53 13.33
C ALA A 139 3.98 -8.84 12.99
N ASN A 140 3.52 -9.57 14.01
CA ASN A 140 2.73 -10.80 13.83
C ASN A 140 1.39 -10.57 13.11
N GLU A 141 0.68 -9.47 13.42
CA GLU A 141 -0.59 -9.16 12.77
C GLU A 141 -0.38 -8.81 11.29
N ASN A 142 0.63 -8.00 10.99
CA ASN A 142 0.97 -7.64 9.62
C ASN A 142 1.39 -8.86 8.81
N PHE A 143 2.20 -9.72 9.40
CA PHE A 143 2.61 -11.00 8.80
C PHE A 143 1.40 -11.88 8.46
N GLN A 144 0.46 -12.08 9.40
CA GLN A 144 -0.73 -12.89 9.16
C GLN A 144 -1.63 -12.33 8.05
N LEU A 145 -1.77 -11.00 7.97
CA LEU A 145 -2.53 -10.35 6.91
C LEU A 145 -1.83 -10.53 5.55
N ALA A 146 -0.51 -10.41 5.52
CA ALA A 146 0.28 -10.63 4.32
C ALA A 146 0.22 -12.09 3.85
N GLU A 147 0.31 -13.06 4.76
CA GLU A 147 0.20 -14.48 4.43
C GLU A 147 -1.13 -14.84 3.76
N LYS A 148 -2.24 -14.30 4.27
CA LYS A 148 -3.54 -14.48 3.62
C LYS A 148 -3.52 -14.01 2.17
N LEU A 149 -2.93 -12.85 1.90
CA LEU A 149 -2.83 -12.30 0.55
C LEU A 149 -1.91 -13.12 -0.34
N ARG A 150 -0.75 -13.55 0.16
CA ARG A 150 0.19 -14.40 -0.60
C ARG A 150 -0.47 -15.71 -1.03
N ASN A 151 -1.25 -16.32 -0.14
CA ASN A 151 -1.96 -17.57 -0.45
C ASN A 151 -3.02 -17.36 -1.54
N GLU A 152 -3.81 -16.30 -1.48
CA GLU A 152 -4.79 -15.98 -2.53
C GLU A 152 -4.14 -15.64 -3.87
N ILE A 153 -2.99 -14.95 -3.87
CA ILE A 153 -2.23 -14.66 -5.09
C ILE A 153 -1.75 -15.96 -5.75
N LYS A 154 -1.21 -16.92 -4.97
CA LYS A 154 -0.78 -18.22 -5.49
C LYS A 154 -1.92 -19.03 -6.10
N LEU A 155 -3.14 -18.92 -5.56
CA LEU A 155 -4.32 -19.60 -6.09
C LEU A 155 -4.87 -18.97 -7.37
N THR A 156 -4.46 -17.76 -7.67
CA THR A 156 -4.97 -16.96 -8.81
C THR A 156 -4.03 -17.00 -10.03
N GLN A 157 -2.78 -17.42 -9.82
CA GLN A 157 -1.77 -17.61 -10.89
C GLN A 157 -1.78 -19.04 -11.42
#